data_671b939745be2f54b50e32620909d036
#
_entry.id   671b939745be2f54b50e32620909d036
#
_cell.length_a   1.000
_cell.length_b   1.000
_cell.length_c   1.000
_cell.angle_alpha   90.00
_cell.angle_beta   90.00
_cell.angle_gamma   90.00
#
_symmetry.space_group_name_H-M   'P 1'
#
loop_
_entity.id
_entity.type
_entity.pdbx_description
1 polymer ?
#
loop_
_entity_poly.entity_id
_entity_poly.type
_entity_poly.pdbx_seq_one_letter_code
_entity_poly.pdbx_strand_id
1 'polypeptide(L)'
;MNGIFFAGTTLGCLFIAWTATAFGRLRTIQIASCVCIFGAALMAGSINIPMYLASRFIMGWGVGMMVCGIPLYQAELSPPKSRGFHVGLHGSGLGCGYSLSGFTGFGCFYAAKSSFQWRFPFALQLVPMIILLCGTFFLPESPRWCKFYASINCSDNKTD
;
A
#
# COMPACT_ATOMS: atom_id res chain seq x y z
N MET A 1 15.71 -10.56 9.45
CA MET A 1 14.79 -9.43 9.70
C MET A 1 13.80 -9.16 8.55
N ASN A 2 14.16 -9.42 7.29
CA ASN A 2 13.22 -9.24 6.16
C ASN A 2 12.12 -10.31 6.08
N GLY A 3 12.34 -11.52 6.61
CA GLY A 3 11.34 -12.61 6.56
C GLY A 3 10.00 -12.26 7.20
N ILE A 4 10.00 -11.53 8.33
CA ILE A 4 8.78 -11.09 9.02
C ILE A 4 7.99 -10.07 8.16
N PHE A 5 8.70 -9.19 7.47
CA PHE A 5 8.08 -8.26 6.53
C PHE A 5 7.41 -9.02 5.37
N PHE A 6 8.08 -10.00 4.77
CA PHE A 6 7.50 -10.81 3.68
C PHE A 6 6.33 -11.68 4.16
N ALA A 7 6.38 -12.22 5.38
CA ALA A 7 5.23 -12.91 5.97
C ALA A 7 4.02 -11.96 6.11
N GLY A 8 4.24 -10.72 6.53
CA GLY A 8 3.21 -9.70 6.56
C GLY A 8 2.65 -9.39 5.16
N THR A 9 3.50 -9.25 4.14
CA THR A 9 3.06 -8.95 2.76
C THR A 9 2.22 -10.08 2.16
N THR A 10 2.58 -11.35 2.38
CA THR A 10 1.80 -12.50 1.90
C THR A 10 0.42 -12.55 2.54
N LEU A 11 0.32 -12.32 3.85
CA LEU A 11 -0.97 -12.21 4.52
C LEU A 11 -1.79 -11.02 4.01
N GLY A 12 -1.16 -9.86 3.76
CA GLY A 12 -1.81 -8.69 3.17
C GLY A 12 -2.38 -8.98 1.78
N CYS A 13 -1.64 -9.70 0.93
CA CYS A 13 -2.10 -10.11 -0.40
C CYS A 13 -3.30 -11.07 -0.36
N LEU A 14 -3.36 -11.96 0.63
CA LEU A 14 -4.53 -12.84 0.81
C LEU A 14 -5.74 -12.05 1.32
N PHE A 15 -5.51 -11.13 2.26
CA PHE A 15 -6.57 -10.36 2.88
C PHE A 15 -7.24 -9.37 1.92
N ILE A 16 -6.50 -8.87 0.92
CA ILE A 16 -7.06 -7.92 -0.05
C ILE A 16 -8.15 -8.55 -0.91
N ALA A 17 -8.08 -9.84 -1.24
CA ALA A 17 -9.09 -10.52 -2.03
C ALA A 17 -10.48 -10.42 -1.36
N TRP A 18 -10.50 -10.49 -0.03
CA TRP A 18 -11.71 -10.38 0.76
C TRP A 18 -12.14 -8.90 0.98
N THR A 19 -11.23 -8.04 1.39
CA THR A 19 -11.55 -6.62 1.68
C THR A 19 -11.95 -5.84 0.43
N ALA A 20 -11.34 -6.13 -0.71
CA ALA A 20 -11.65 -5.46 -1.97
C ALA A 20 -13.06 -5.75 -2.48
N THR A 21 -13.63 -6.92 -2.16
CA THR A 21 -15.02 -7.26 -2.49
C THR A 21 -16.00 -6.66 -1.47
N ALA A 22 -15.65 -6.64 -0.18
CA ALA A 22 -16.51 -6.17 0.89
C ALA A 22 -16.63 -4.64 0.96
N PHE A 23 -15.50 -3.91 0.89
CA PHE A 23 -15.45 -2.47 1.15
C PHE A 23 -15.26 -1.61 -0.12
N GLY A 24 -14.98 -2.22 -1.25
CA GLY A 24 -14.64 -1.51 -2.49
C GLY A 24 -13.14 -1.32 -2.67
N ARG A 25 -12.73 -1.07 -3.93
CA ARG A 25 -11.30 -1.02 -4.31
C ARG A 25 -10.59 0.19 -3.70
N LEU A 26 -11.21 1.38 -3.80
CA LEU A 26 -10.60 2.63 -3.33
C LEU A 26 -10.50 2.66 -1.80
N ARG A 27 -11.56 2.28 -1.10
CA ARG A 27 -11.56 2.22 0.38
C ARG A 27 -10.53 1.25 0.92
N THR A 28 -10.33 0.11 0.25
CA THR A 28 -9.28 -0.84 0.63
C THR A 28 -7.88 -0.23 0.51
N ILE A 29 -7.61 0.56 -0.55
CA ILE A 29 -6.34 1.27 -0.70
C ILE A 29 -6.17 2.34 0.40
N GLN A 30 -7.23 3.05 0.77
CA GLN A 30 -7.18 4.02 1.87
C GLN A 30 -6.85 3.35 3.21
N ILE A 31 -7.51 2.24 3.53
CA ILE A 31 -7.24 1.45 4.75
C ILE A 31 -5.78 0.96 4.74
N ALA A 32 -5.31 0.41 3.62
CA ALA A 32 -3.94 -0.05 3.48
C ALA A 32 -2.93 1.08 3.68
N SER A 33 -3.20 2.29 3.15
CA SER A 33 -2.36 3.48 3.34
C SER A 33 -2.28 3.89 4.82
N CYS A 34 -3.41 3.89 5.53
CA CYS A 34 -3.45 4.19 6.97
C CYS A 34 -2.62 3.17 7.77
N VAL A 35 -2.75 1.88 7.47
CA VAL A 35 -1.96 0.82 8.11
C VAL A 35 -0.47 1.01 7.85
N CYS A 36 -0.08 1.36 6.62
CA CYS A 36 1.32 1.65 6.28
C CYS A 36 1.87 2.85 7.02
N ILE A 37 1.11 3.96 7.11
CA ILE A 37 1.51 5.18 7.82
C ILE A 37 1.72 4.87 9.30
N PHE A 38 0.78 4.13 9.91
CA PHE A 38 0.89 3.71 11.30
C PHE A 38 2.11 2.81 11.54
N GLY A 39 2.34 1.80 10.68
CA GLY A 39 3.52 0.93 10.74
C GLY A 39 4.83 1.69 10.59
N ALA A 40 4.91 2.64 9.66
CA ALA A 40 6.10 3.46 9.43
C ALA A 40 6.37 4.42 10.62
N ALA A 41 5.34 5.01 11.21
CA ALA A 41 5.45 5.86 12.38
C ALA A 41 5.98 5.08 13.61
N LEU A 42 5.45 3.87 13.85
CA LEU A 42 5.95 2.98 14.90
C LEU A 42 7.41 2.59 14.67
N MET A 43 7.80 2.37 13.41
CA MET A 43 9.16 2.00 13.04
C MET A 43 10.15 3.14 13.28
N ALA A 44 9.77 4.38 12.94
CA ALA A 44 10.56 5.58 13.20
C ALA A 44 10.75 5.87 14.69
N GLY A 45 9.73 5.53 15.52
CA GLY A 45 9.75 5.68 16.98
C GLY A 45 10.29 4.48 17.75
N SER A 46 10.73 3.40 17.09
CA SER A 46 11.15 2.17 17.77
C SER A 46 12.39 2.38 18.62
N ILE A 47 12.32 1.95 19.88
CA ILE A 47 13.42 1.97 20.86
C ILE A 47 13.93 0.53 21.08
N ASN A 48 13.05 -0.46 20.99
CA ASN A 48 13.31 -1.87 21.26
C ASN A 48 13.24 -2.72 19.98
N ILE A 49 14.06 -3.78 19.91
CA ILE A 49 14.07 -4.74 18.79
C ILE A 49 12.70 -5.42 18.58
N PRO A 50 11.99 -5.92 19.61
CA PRO A 50 10.69 -6.54 19.40
C PRO A 50 9.63 -5.56 18.86
N MET A 51 9.66 -4.30 19.28
CA MET A 51 8.79 -3.25 18.75
C MET A 51 9.05 -3.00 17.26
N TYR A 52 10.32 -2.98 16.86
CA TYR A 52 10.72 -2.86 15.46
C TYR A 52 10.24 -4.04 14.60
N LEU A 53 10.33 -5.27 15.12
CA LEU A 53 9.84 -6.46 14.41
C LEU A 53 8.33 -6.46 14.23
N ALA A 54 7.59 -6.05 15.27
CA ALA A 54 6.13 -5.92 15.20
C ALA A 54 5.71 -4.83 14.19
N SER A 55 6.36 -3.68 14.19
CA SER A 55 6.08 -2.60 13.23
C SER A 55 6.39 -3.02 11.78
N ARG A 56 7.43 -3.83 11.56
CA ARG A 56 7.75 -4.43 10.25
C ARG A 56 6.65 -5.35 9.74
N PHE A 57 6.06 -6.15 10.62
CA PHE A 57 4.94 -7.03 10.25
C PHE A 57 3.71 -6.23 9.83
N ILE A 58 3.31 -5.23 10.64
CA ILE A 58 2.16 -4.36 10.36
C ILE A 58 2.37 -3.61 9.04
N MET A 59 3.55 -3.05 8.84
CA MET A 59 3.90 -2.36 7.62
C MET A 59 3.88 -3.30 6.41
N GLY A 60 4.44 -4.51 6.54
CA GLY A 60 4.40 -5.54 5.51
C GLY A 60 2.96 -5.87 5.09
N TRP A 61 2.06 -6.01 6.04
CA TRP A 61 0.64 -6.25 5.77
C TRP A 61 0.02 -5.14 4.92
N GLY A 62 0.21 -3.88 5.30
CA GLY A 62 -0.30 -2.74 4.53
C GLY A 62 0.30 -2.66 3.12
N VAL A 63 1.61 -2.85 2.97
CA VAL A 63 2.30 -2.88 1.67
C VAL A 63 1.80 -4.03 0.80
N GLY A 64 1.56 -5.23 1.37
CA GLY A 64 0.99 -6.36 0.65
C GLY A 64 -0.38 -6.05 0.03
N MET A 65 -1.25 -5.41 0.81
CA MET A 65 -2.54 -4.95 0.29
C MET A 65 -2.40 -3.92 -0.83
N MET A 66 -1.44 -3.00 -0.75
CA MET A 66 -1.21 -2.00 -1.80
C MET A 66 -0.65 -2.59 -3.08
N VAL A 67 0.35 -3.47 -2.98
CA VAL A 67 1.02 -4.08 -4.15
C VAL A 67 0.03 -4.87 -5.01
N CYS A 68 -0.96 -5.51 -4.41
CA CYS A 68 -2.02 -6.20 -5.15
C CYS A 68 -3.19 -5.28 -5.52
N GLY A 69 -3.57 -4.33 -4.65
CA GLY A 69 -4.74 -3.47 -4.81
C GLY A 69 -4.59 -2.42 -5.89
N ILE A 70 -3.43 -1.77 -5.96
CA ILE A 70 -3.20 -0.68 -6.92
C ILE A 70 -3.27 -1.17 -8.37
N PRO A 71 -2.54 -2.23 -8.80
CA PRO A 71 -2.64 -2.70 -10.18
C PRO A 71 -4.02 -3.26 -10.51
N LEU A 72 -4.73 -3.85 -9.55
CA LEU A 72 -6.10 -4.29 -9.73
C LEU A 72 -7.04 -3.11 -10.03
N TYR A 73 -6.97 -2.04 -9.24
CA TYR A 73 -7.73 -0.81 -9.46
C TYR A 73 -7.39 -0.16 -10.80
N GLN A 74 -6.11 -0.06 -11.14
CA GLN A 74 -5.66 0.47 -12.44
C GLN A 74 -6.17 -0.35 -13.61
N ALA A 75 -6.17 -1.68 -13.51
CA ALA A 75 -6.67 -2.57 -14.54
C ALA A 75 -8.19 -2.46 -14.76
N GLU A 76 -8.95 -2.15 -13.70
CA GLU A 76 -10.41 -1.95 -13.77
C GLU A 76 -10.78 -0.59 -14.34
N LEU A 77 -10.00 0.45 -14.06
CA LEU A 77 -10.26 1.82 -14.51
C LEU A 77 -9.78 2.07 -15.93
N SER A 78 -8.75 1.34 -16.38
CA SER A 78 -8.13 1.53 -17.69
C SER A 78 -8.98 0.97 -18.84
N PRO A 79 -9.09 1.68 -19.97
CA PRO A 79 -9.72 1.16 -21.18
C PRO A 79 -8.96 -0.06 -21.70
N PRO A 80 -9.64 -1.02 -22.40
CA PRO A 80 -9.05 -2.29 -22.81
C PRO A 80 -7.75 -2.16 -23.62
N LYS A 81 -7.63 -1.08 -24.43
CA LYS A 81 -6.48 -0.84 -25.30
C LYS A 81 -5.20 -0.42 -24.55
N SER A 82 -5.32 0.22 -23.39
CA SER A 82 -4.17 0.79 -22.64
C SER A 82 -3.92 0.10 -21.28
N ARG A 83 -4.69 -0.94 -20.95
CA ARG A 83 -4.57 -1.65 -19.66
C ARG A 83 -3.15 -2.15 -19.37
N GLY A 84 -2.50 -2.78 -20.36
CA GLY A 84 -1.13 -3.28 -20.22
C GLY A 84 -0.12 -2.17 -19.95
N PHE A 85 -0.28 -1.01 -20.57
CA PHE A 85 0.58 0.15 -20.34
C PHE A 85 0.49 0.67 -18.91
N HIS A 86 -0.71 0.82 -18.37
CA HIS A 86 -0.91 1.32 -16.99
C HIS A 86 -0.36 0.35 -15.93
N VAL A 87 -0.56 -0.96 -16.12
CA VAL A 87 0.01 -1.97 -15.22
C VAL A 87 1.54 -2.02 -15.35
N GLY A 88 2.08 -1.90 -16.56
CA GLY A 88 3.52 -1.80 -16.79
C GLY A 88 4.14 -0.55 -16.16
N LEU A 89 3.45 0.58 -16.18
CA LEU A 89 3.88 1.82 -15.53
C LEU A 89 3.99 1.65 -14.01
N HIS A 90 3.09 0.88 -13.39
CA HIS A 90 3.18 0.54 -11.98
C HIS A 90 4.48 -0.25 -11.66
N GLY A 91 4.83 -1.24 -12.48
CA GLY A 91 6.08 -1.99 -12.34
C GLY A 91 7.33 -1.11 -12.46
N SER A 92 7.34 -0.18 -13.43
CA SER A 92 8.42 0.80 -13.60
C SER A 92 8.54 1.73 -12.38
N GLY A 93 7.41 2.17 -11.82
CA GLY A 93 7.37 2.97 -10.61
C GLY A 93 7.98 2.26 -9.41
N LEU A 94 7.72 0.96 -9.24
CA LEU A 94 8.37 0.15 -8.21
C LEU A 94 9.90 0.11 -8.39
N GLY A 95 10.39 -0.09 -9.61
CA GLY A 95 11.83 -0.08 -9.91
C GLY A 95 12.50 1.26 -9.56
N CYS A 96 11.87 2.38 -9.93
CA CYS A 96 12.32 3.72 -9.55
C CYS A 96 12.33 3.92 -8.02
N GLY A 97 11.30 3.43 -7.33
CA GLY A 97 11.20 3.49 -5.87
C GLY A 97 12.33 2.74 -5.17
N TYR A 98 12.67 1.54 -5.64
CA TYR A 98 13.80 0.77 -5.12
C TYR A 98 15.14 1.48 -5.33
N SER A 99 15.35 2.08 -6.51
CA SER A 99 16.56 2.84 -6.81
C SER A 99 16.71 4.07 -5.90
N LEU A 100 15.64 4.84 -5.74
CA LEU A 100 15.62 6.02 -4.85
C LEU A 100 15.89 5.62 -3.39
N SER A 101 15.29 4.51 -2.93
CA SER A 101 15.53 3.98 -1.58
C SER A 101 17.00 3.58 -1.38
N GLY A 102 17.62 2.94 -2.38
CA GLY A 102 19.03 2.59 -2.36
C GLY A 102 19.95 3.82 -2.26
N PHE A 103 19.72 4.84 -3.09
CA PHE A 103 20.48 6.09 -3.04
C PHE A 103 20.29 6.85 -1.72
N THR A 104 19.08 6.87 -1.19
CA THR A 104 18.80 7.50 0.11
C THR A 104 19.55 6.77 1.23
N GLY A 105 19.53 5.44 1.23
CA GLY A 105 20.26 4.63 2.21
C GLY A 105 21.79 4.88 2.14
N PHE A 106 22.34 4.96 0.92
CA PHE A 106 23.74 5.27 0.71
C PHE A 106 24.10 6.70 1.18
N GLY A 107 23.26 7.70 0.87
CA GLY A 107 23.45 9.07 1.32
C GLY A 107 23.42 9.19 2.86
N CYS A 108 22.51 8.48 3.50
CA CYS A 108 22.42 8.44 4.97
C CYS A 108 23.63 7.79 5.63
N PHE A 109 24.31 6.87 4.94
CA PHE A 109 25.53 6.25 5.45
C PHE A 109 26.68 7.26 5.56
N TYR A 110 26.78 8.23 4.64
CA TYR A 110 27.78 9.30 4.70
C TYR A 110 27.43 10.43 5.65
N ALA A 111 26.15 10.63 5.95
CA ALA A 111 25.71 11.67 6.87
C ALA A 111 25.90 11.21 8.32
N ALA A 112 26.80 11.87 9.05
CA ALA A 112 27.10 11.81 10.49
C ALA A 112 26.65 10.56 11.29
N LYS A 113 27.55 10.00 12.10
CA LYS A 113 27.35 8.90 13.06
C LYS A 113 26.34 9.27 14.17
N SER A 114 25.05 9.24 13.88
CA SER A 114 24.00 9.59 14.82
C SER A 114 22.76 8.71 14.64
N SER A 115 21.91 8.67 15.63
CA SER A 115 20.56 8.03 15.57
C SER A 115 19.71 8.50 14.37
N PHE A 116 20.08 9.61 13.76
CA PHE A 116 19.48 10.18 12.56
C PHE A 116 19.62 9.26 11.34
N GLN A 117 20.72 8.52 11.19
CA GLN A 117 20.97 7.58 10.08
C GLN A 117 19.85 6.53 9.94
N TRP A 118 19.31 6.08 11.05
CA TRP A 118 18.28 5.03 11.09
C TRP A 118 16.88 5.59 10.86
N ARG A 119 16.59 6.73 11.45
CA ARG A 119 15.24 7.30 11.50
C ARG A 119 14.86 8.02 10.21
N PHE A 120 15.84 8.64 9.57
CA PHE A 120 15.60 9.47 8.38
C PHE A 120 15.02 8.67 7.19
N PRO A 121 15.54 7.48 6.80
CA PRO A 121 14.95 6.70 5.71
C PRO A 121 13.49 6.30 5.99
N PHE A 122 13.17 5.98 7.25
CA PHE A 122 11.81 5.61 7.63
C PHE A 122 10.86 6.81 7.66
N ALA A 123 11.35 7.96 8.09
CA ALA A 123 10.57 9.20 8.05
C ALA A 123 10.31 9.64 6.58
N LEU A 124 11.30 9.50 5.71
CA LEU A 124 11.15 9.82 4.29
C LEU A 124 10.09 8.95 3.61
N GLN A 125 9.94 7.71 4.03
CA GLN A 125 8.92 6.79 3.50
C GLN A 125 7.48 7.23 3.82
N LEU A 126 7.26 8.01 4.88
CA LEU A 126 5.95 8.55 5.21
C LEU A 126 5.43 9.54 4.15
N VAL A 127 6.33 10.30 3.53
CA VAL A 127 5.97 11.35 2.56
C VAL A 127 5.15 10.79 1.39
N PRO A 128 5.62 9.80 0.61
CA PRO A 128 4.84 9.25 -0.50
C PRO A 128 3.55 8.56 -0.03
N MET A 129 3.51 7.99 1.16
CA MET A 129 2.30 7.37 1.71
C MET A 129 1.21 8.41 2.03
N ILE A 130 1.60 9.56 2.58
CA ILE A 130 0.68 10.67 2.85
C ILE A 130 0.16 11.25 1.53
N ILE A 131 1.04 11.47 0.55
CA ILE A 131 0.65 11.96 -0.78
C ILE A 131 -0.35 11.00 -1.43
N LEU A 132 -0.10 9.70 -1.35
CA LEU A 132 -1.00 8.67 -1.89
C LEU A 132 -2.36 8.70 -1.16
N LEU A 133 -2.35 8.77 0.16
CA LEU A 133 -3.59 8.85 0.95
C LEU A 133 -4.40 10.10 0.57
N CYS A 134 -3.78 11.26 0.48
CA CYS A 134 -4.44 12.49 0.02
C CYS A 134 -4.97 12.35 -1.41
N GLY A 135 -4.19 11.76 -2.31
CA GLY A 135 -4.59 11.53 -3.70
C GLY A 135 -5.82 10.64 -3.84
N THR A 136 -5.97 9.63 -2.97
CA THR A 136 -7.13 8.73 -3.02
C THR A 136 -8.47 9.40 -2.69
N PHE A 137 -8.46 10.54 -2.00
CA PHE A 137 -9.70 11.30 -1.75
C PHE A 137 -10.24 11.99 -3.01
N PHE A 138 -9.39 12.23 -4.01
CA PHE A 138 -9.79 12.85 -5.28
C PHE A 138 -10.18 11.84 -6.35
N LEU A 139 -9.94 10.53 -6.13
CA LEU A 139 -10.26 9.50 -7.11
C LEU A 139 -11.69 8.97 -6.92
N PRO A 140 -12.41 8.71 -8.02
CA PRO A 140 -13.73 8.06 -7.96
C PRO A 140 -13.60 6.56 -7.70
N GLU A 141 -14.61 5.97 -7.07
CA GLU A 141 -14.71 4.51 -6.90
C GLU A 141 -14.74 3.77 -8.24
N SER A 142 -14.30 2.50 -8.24
CA SER A 142 -14.31 1.65 -9.42
C SER A 142 -15.73 1.46 -9.97
N PRO A 143 -15.98 1.76 -11.27
CA PRO A 143 -17.29 1.57 -11.88
C PRO A 143 -17.79 0.12 -11.85
N ARG A 144 -16.87 -0.85 -11.82
CA ARG A 144 -17.21 -2.28 -11.75
C ARG A 144 -17.75 -2.66 -10.37
N TRP A 145 -17.16 -2.14 -9.32
CA TRP A 145 -17.64 -2.38 -7.95
C TRP A 145 -19.02 -1.76 -7.73
N CYS A 146 -19.26 -0.55 -8.23
CA CYS A 146 -20.56 0.10 -8.14
C CYS A 146 -21.66 -0.73 -8.84
N LYS A 147 -21.38 -1.31 -10.02
CA LYS A 147 -22.32 -2.19 -10.72
C LYS A 147 -22.58 -3.49 -9.98
N PHE A 148 -21.54 -4.11 -9.41
CA PHE A 148 -21.66 -5.33 -8.62
C PHE A 148 -22.50 -5.11 -7.36
N TYR A 149 -22.26 -4.03 -6.63
CA TYR A 149 -23.00 -3.68 -5.43
C TYR A 149 -24.47 -3.36 -5.72
N ALA A 150 -24.74 -2.63 -6.81
CA ALA A 150 -26.11 -2.37 -7.29
C ALA A 150 -26.84 -3.67 -7.68
N SER A 151 -26.16 -4.63 -8.28
CA SER A 151 -26.73 -5.93 -8.64
C SER A 151 -27.11 -6.77 -7.42
N ILE A 152 -26.30 -6.76 -6.36
CA ILE A 152 -26.59 -7.48 -5.11
C ILE A 152 -27.82 -6.86 -4.43
N ASN A 153 -27.86 -5.54 -4.27
CA ASN A 153 -29.00 -4.85 -3.66
C ASN A 153 -30.30 -5.01 -4.46
N CYS A 154 -30.22 -5.10 -5.79
CA CYS A 154 -31.39 -5.41 -6.61
C CYS A 154 -31.85 -6.87 -6.50
N SER A 155 -30.96 -7.79 -6.15
CA SER A 155 -31.29 -9.21 -5.94
C SER A 155 -31.99 -9.41 -4.59
N ASP A 156 -31.50 -8.75 -3.55
CA ASP A 156 -32.10 -8.85 -2.21
C ASP A 156 -33.50 -8.24 -2.14
N ASN A 157 -33.76 -7.18 -2.91
CA ASN A 157 -35.07 -6.54 -2.98
C ASN A 157 -36.10 -7.28 -3.87
N LYS A 158 -35.73 -8.39 -4.50
CA LYS A 158 -36.62 -9.27 -5.29
C LYS A 158 -37.06 -10.54 -4.52
N THR A 159 -36.49 -10.76 -3.35
CA THR A 159 -36.77 -11.94 -2.51
C THR A 159 -37.70 -11.64 -1.34
N ASP A 160 -38.14 -10.38 -1.16
CA ASP A 160 -39.23 -9.94 -0.30
C ASP A 160 -40.49 -9.66 -1.14
#